data_7dc28ca13b1933cdf1dc4cced370e7d1
#
_entry.id   7dc28ca13b1933cdf1dc4cced370e7d1
#
_cell.length_a   1.000
_cell.length_b   1.000
_cell.length_c   1.000
_cell.angle_alpha   90.00
_cell.angle_beta   90.00
_cell.angle_gamma   90.00
#
_symmetry.space_group_name_H-M   'P 1'
#
loop_
_entity.id
_entity.type
_entity.pdbx_description
1 polymer ?
#
loop_
_entity_poly.entity_id
_entity_poly.type
_entity_poly.pdbx_seq_one_letter_code
_entity_poly.pdbx_strand_id
1 'polypeptide(L)'
;MAKRTKRGGKAKREKKNVPSGIIHIHSTFNNTIVTVTDNEGNVIAASSAGRQGFKGSRKSTPFAAQLAAQHALRQAMEQGMRTAEVRVKGPGVGREAALRALQAEGFTVTVIRDVTPIPHNGCRPPKRRRV
;
A
#
# COMPACT_ATOMS: atom_id res chain seq x y z
N MET A 1 34.20 15.59 12.28
CA MET A 1 33.60 15.30 12.04
C MET A 1 33.04 15.01 11.25
N ALA A 2 33.01 14.93 10.91
CA ALA A 2 32.37 14.77 10.15
C ALA A 2 31.64 14.15 10.26
N LYS A 3 31.70 13.83 10.61
CA LYS A 3 31.04 13.26 10.57
C LYS A 3 30.00 13.08 10.44
N ARG A 4 29.55 13.34 10.45
CA ARG A 4 28.49 13.28 10.27
C ARG A 4 28.00 13.38 9.21
N THR A 5 28.31 13.74 8.75
CA THR A 5 27.91 13.97 7.58
C THR A 5 27.65 12.82 6.97
N LYS A 6 28.16 12.00 7.37
CA LYS A 6 27.97 10.92 6.94
C LYS A 6 26.73 10.53 6.84
N ARG A 7 26.03 11.04 7.37
CA ARG A 7 24.82 10.84 7.17
C ARG A 7 24.52 11.12 5.89
N GLY A 8 25.29 11.70 5.26
CA GLY A 8 25.16 11.86 3.92
C GLY A 8 24.82 10.60 3.23
N GLY A 9 25.25 9.54 3.77
CA GLY A 9 24.93 8.27 3.18
C GLY A 9 23.45 8.02 3.07
N LYS A 10 22.68 8.51 4.03
CA LYS A 10 21.28 8.31 3.94
C LYS A 10 20.70 9.12 2.85
N ALA A 11 21.05 10.35 2.77
CA ALA A 11 20.50 11.21 1.77
C ALA A 11 20.85 10.73 0.40
N LYS A 12 21.91 9.96 0.27
CA LYS A 12 22.36 9.50 -1.02
C LYS A 12 21.90 8.12 -1.35
N ARG A 13 20.88 7.66 -0.69
CA ARG A 13 20.34 6.36 -1.05
C ARG A 13 20.01 6.35 -2.53
N GLU A 14 20.53 5.38 -3.23
CA GLU A 14 20.29 5.28 -4.65
C GLU A 14 18.84 4.98 -4.94
N LYS A 15 18.34 5.59 -5.98
CA LYS A 15 17.01 5.25 -6.43
C LYS A 15 17.10 3.94 -7.21
N LYS A 16 16.28 3.01 -6.84
CA LYS A 16 16.20 1.77 -7.57
C LYS A 16 15.40 2.01 -8.83
N ASN A 17 15.79 1.35 -9.91
CA ASN A 17 15.01 1.39 -11.11
C ASN A 17 14.20 0.09 -11.17
N VAL A 18 12.95 0.18 -10.79
CA VAL A 18 12.09 -0.99 -10.69
C VAL A 18 10.91 -0.79 -11.65
N PRO A 19 11.03 -1.30 -12.89
CA PRO A 19 9.98 -1.05 -13.88
C PRO A 19 8.69 -1.79 -13.62
N SER A 20 8.74 -2.91 -12.90
CA SER A 20 7.53 -3.65 -12.55
C SER A 20 7.61 -4.12 -11.10
N GLY A 21 6.48 -4.34 -10.51
CA GLY A 21 6.43 -4.77 -9.12
C GLY A 21 5.04 -5.21 -8.73
N ILE A 22 4.81 -5.23 -7.43
CA ILE A 22 3.55 -5.71 -6.86
C ILE A 22 3.00 -4.62 -5.95
N ILE A 23 1.73 -4.30 -6.11
CA ILE A 23 1.05 -3.34 -5.27
C ILE A 23 0.12 -4.13 -4.35
N HIS A 24 0.37 -4.02 -3.04
CA HIS A 24 -0.43 -4.71 -2.04
C HIS A 24 -1.40 -3.73 -1.42
N ILE A 25 -2.68 -4.01 -1.51
CA ILE A 25 -3.72 -3.18 -0.92
C ILE A 25 -4.37 -3.99 0.19
N HIS A 26 -4.17 -3.56 1.43
CA HIS A 26 -4.78 -4.20 2.59
C HIS A 26 -5.86 -3.27 3.12
N SER A 27 -7.11 -3.65 2.96
CA SER A 27 -8.24 -2.82 3.33
C SER A 27 -9.03 -3.50 4.44
N THR A 28 -9.07 -2.86 5.60
CA THR A 28 -9.89 -3.33 6.71
C THR A 28 -11.07 -2.40 6.86
N PHE A 29 -11.96 -2.71 7.79
CA PHE A 29 -13.09 -1.83 8.05
C PHE A 29 -12.67 -0.50 8.64
N ASN A 30 -11.46 -0.41 9.17
CA ASN A 30 -10.99 0.80 9.84
C ASN A 30 -9.90 1.56 9.11
N ASN A 31 -9.25 0.95 8.13
CA ASN A 31 -8.09 1.58 7.49
C ASN A 31 -7.80 0.92 6.15
N THR A 32 -6.99 1.58 5.35
CA THR A 32 -6.48 1.02 4.10
C THR A 32 -4.98 1.30 4.04
N ILE A 33 -4.21 0.27 3.78
CA ILE A 33 -2.77 0.37 3.67
C ILE A 33 -2.36 -0.06 2.27
N VAL A 34 -1.57 0.76 1.60
CA VAL A 34 -1.07 0.46 0.26
C VAL A 34 0.44 0.35 0.34
N THR A 35 0.97 -0.77 -0.08
CA THR A 35 2.40 -1.04 -0.07
C THR A 35 2.83 -1.45 -1.46
N VAL A 36 3.89 -0.85 -1.96
CA VAL A 36 4.43 -1.17 -3.28
C VAL A 36 5.77 -1.85 -3.09
N THR A 37 5.92 -3.02 -3.69
CA THR A 37 7.15 -3.80 -3.58
C THR A 37 7.66 -4.15 -4.97
N ASP A 38 8.91 -4.60 -5.03
CA ASP A 38 9.43 -5.17 -6.27
C ASP A 38 8.96 -6.63 -6.35
N ASN A 39 9.41 -7.35 -7.38
CA ASN A 39 8.97 -8.72 -7.59
C ASN A 39 9.52 -9.68 -6.53
N GLU A 40 10.51 -9.26 -5.78
CA GLU A 40 11.09 -10.08 -4.72
C GLU A 40 10.48 -9.79 -3.35
N GLY A 41 9.61 -8.80 -3.26
CA GLY A 41 8.95 -8.47 -2.01
C GLY A 41 9.59 -7.35 -1.21
N ASN A 42 10.62 -6.71 -1.75
CA ASN A 42 11.25 -5.58 -1.05
C ASN A 42 10.39 -4.33 -1.19
N VAL A 43 10.08 -3.68 -0.09
CA VAL A 43 9.20 -2.51 -0.08
C VAL A 43 9.90 -1.31 -0.70
N ILE A 44 9.23 -0.69 -1.67
CA ILE A 44 9.72 0.50 -2.33
C ILE A 44 9.00 1.73 -1.79
N ALA A 45 7.70 1.62 -1.59
CA ALA A 45 6.88 2.72 -1.13
C ALA A 45 5.72 2.18 -0.32
N ALA A 46 5.23 2.96 0.61
CA ALA A 46 4.08 2.56 1.41
C ALA A 46 3.35 3.80 1.90
N SER A 47 2.05 3.67 2.06
CA SER A 47 1.24 4.72 2.64
C SER A 47 -0.03 4.12 3.22
N SER A 48 -0.70 4.88 4.06
CA SER A 48 -1.97 4.45 4.63
C SER A 48 -2.84 5.67 4.85
N ALA A 49 -4.11 5.43 5.14
CA ALA A 49 -5.02 6.53 5.45
C ALA A 49 -4.53 7.31 6.67
N GLY A 50 -4.00 6.59 7.67
CA GLY A 50 -3.46 7.26 8.85
C GLY A 50 -2.27 8.14 8.53
N ARG A 51 -1.42 7.70 7.62
CA ARG A 51 -0.25 8.47 7.23
C ARG A 51 -0.64 9.75 6.49
N GLN A 52 -1.79 9.75 5.84
CA GLN A 52 -2.27 10.92 5.12
C GLN A 52 -3.00 11.91 6.03
N GLY A 53 -2.97 11.68 7.34
CA GLY A 53 -3.54 12.61 8.30
C GLY A 53 -4.95 12.29 8.75
N PHE A 54 -5.56 11.23 8.24
CA PHE A 54 -6.89 10.83 8.68
C PHE A 54 -6.80 10.11 10.02
N LYS A 55 -7.79 10.31 10.86
CA LYS A 55 -7.82 9.71 12.18
C LYS A 55 -9.19 9.10 12.46
N GLY A 56 -9.19 8.08 13.31
CA GLY A 56 -10.42 7.44 13.73
C GLY A 56 -11.22 6.89 12.57
N SER A 57 -12.52 7.15 12.56
CA SER A 57 -13.39 6.61 11.53
C SER A 57 -13.12 7.18 10.15
N ARG A 58 -12.41 8.29 10.05
CA ARG A 58 -12.11 8.89 8.75
C ARG A 58 -11.12 8.03 7.96
N LYS A 59 -10.35 7.20 8.63
CA LYS A 59 -9.41 6.31 7.95
C LYS A 59 -10.10 5.25 7.10
N SER A 60 -11.35 4.97 7.38
CA SER A 60 -12.08 3.92 6.66
C SER A 60 -12.81 4.43 5.42
N THR A 61 -12.70 5.72 5.11
CA THR A 61 -13.43 6.27 3.97
C THR A 61 -12.74 5.96 2.66
N PRO A 62 -13.50 5.87 1.55
CA PRO A 62 -12.88 5.66 0.24
C PRO A 62 -11.95 6.79 -0.17
N PHE A 63 -12.27 8.02 0.23
CA PHE A 63 -11.41 9.16 -0.09
C PHE A 63 -10.03 9.02 0.57
N ALA A 64 -9.99 8.56 1.82
CA ALA A 64 -8.73 8.35 2.51
C ALA A 64 -7.92 7.26 1.82
N ALA A 65 -8.57 6.19 1.37
CA ALA A 65 -7.90 5.11 0.66
C ALA A 65 -7.33 5.62 -0.67
N GLN A 66 -8.07 6.47 -1.36
CA GLN A 66 -7.62 7.03 -2.61
C GLN A 66 -6.35 7.88 -2.41
N LEU A 67 -6.33 8.72 -1.39
CA LEU A 67 -5.15 9.53 -1.11
C LEU A 67 -3.95 8.69 -0.71
N ALA A 68 -4.17 7.65 0.09
CA ALA A 68 -3.10 6.75 0.48
C ALA A 68 -2.51 6.07 -0.75
N ALA A 69 -3.36 5.58 -1.64
CA ALA A 69 -2.90 4.93 -2.85
C ALA A 69 -2.13 5.90 -3.73
N GLN A 70 -2.65 7.10 -3.92
CA GLN A 70 -1.97 8.09 -4.75
C GLN A 70 -0.58 8.41 -4.22
N HIS A 71 -0.44 8.55 -2.92
CA HIS A 71 0.84 8.88 -2.31
C HIS A 71 1.85 7.75 -2.54
N ALA A 72 1.43 6.51 -2.27
CA ALA A 72 2.32 5.36 -2.46
C ALA A 72 2.70 5.18 -3.93
N LEU A 73 1.73 5.36 -4.82
CA LEU A 73 1.98 5.15 -6.24
C LEU A 73 2.91 6.21 -6.83
N ARG A 74 2.78 7.44 -6.37
CA ARG A 74 3.68 8.50 -6.84
C ARG A 74 5.12 8.23 -6.41
N GLN A 75 5.30 7.75 -5.19
CA GLN A 75 6.63 7.37 -4.73
C GLN A 75 7.18 6.22 -5.58
N ALA A 76 6.35 5.26 -5.93
CA ALA A 76 6.78 4.15 -6.76
C ALA A 76 7.14 4.61 -8.17
N MET A 77 6.40 5.57 -8.71
CA MET A 77 6.69 6.09 -10.04
C MET A 77 8.03 6.81 -10.07
N GLU A 78 8.43 7.42 -8.97
CA GLU A 78 9.74 8.04 -8.87
C GLU A 78 10.86 7.01 -8.95
N GLN A 79 10.56 5.75 -8.62
CA GLN A 79 11.51 4.65 -8.76
C GLN A 79 11.43 3.99 -10.13
N GLY A 80 10.68 4.56 -11.05
CA GLY A 80 10.59 4.07 -12.41
C GLY A 80 9.53 3.02 -12.67
N MET A 81 8.68 2.71 -11.69
CA MET A 81 7.67 1.68 -11.87
C MET A 81 6.54 2.15 -12.78
N ARG A 82 6.17 1.31 -13.72
CA ARG A 82 5.08 1.61 -14.64
C ARG A 82 4.08 0.48 -14.73
N THR A 83 4.50 -0.74 -14.42
CA THR A 83 3.68 -1.94 -14.54
C THR A 83 3.61 -2.61 -13.19
N ALA A 84 2.46 -3.13 -12.82
CA ALA A 84 2.31 -3.75 -11.52
C ALA A 84 1.26 -4.85 -11.52
N GLU A 85 1.48 -5.85 -10.69
CA GLU A 85 0.46 -6.79 -10.31
C GLU A 85 -0.18 -6.25 -9.04
N VAL A 86 -1.49 -6.34 -8.92
CA VAL A 86 -2.20 -5.84 -7.74
C VAL A 86 -2.71 -7.02 -6.92
N ARG A 87 -2.43 -7.01 -5.64
CA ARG A 87 -2.94 -8.01 -4.70
C ARG A 87 -3.78 -7.29 -3.66
N VAL A 88 -5.07 -7.60 -3.64
CA VAL A 88 -6.02 -6.96 -2.76
C VAL A 88 -6.38 -7.91 -1.63
N LYS A 89 -6.40 -7.40 -0.42
CA LYS A 89 -6.67 -8.20 0.75
C LYS A 89 -7.62 -7.45 1.67
N GLY A 90 -8.66 -8.14 2.13
CA GLY A 90 -9.56 -7.60 3.13
C GLY A 90 -10.86 -7.06 2.56
N PRO A 91 -11.86 -6.90 3.43
CA PRO A 91 -13.21 -6.53 3.01
C PRO A 91 -13.53 -5.04 3.04
N GLY A 92 -12.57 -4.18 3.38
CA GLY A 92 -12.85 -2.76 3.57
C GLY A 92 -13.33 -2.05 2.34
N VAL A 93 -13.99 -0.92 2.54
CA VAL A 93 -14.53 -0.13 1.43
C VAL A 93 -13.45 0.57 0.61
N GLY A 94 -12.25 0.66 1.14
CA GLY A 94 -11.16 1.34 0.44
C GLY A 94 -10.56 0.57 -0.72
N ARG A 95 -10.89 -0.72 -0.88
CA ARG A 95 -10.23 -1.51 -1.91
C ARG A 95 -10.53 -1.01 -3.31
N GLU A 96 -11.77 -0.65 -3.59
CA GLU A 96 -12.11 -0.16 -4.92
C GLU A 96 -11.55 1.22 -5.18
N ALA A 97 -11.56 2.07 -4.16
CA ALA A 97 -11.01 3.42 -4.29
C ALA A 97 -9.51 3.36 -4.59
N ALA A 98 -8.80 2.45 -3.94
CA ALA A 98 -7.37 2.28 -4.20
C ALA A 98 -7.13 1.77 -5.62
N LEU A 99 -7.95 0.85 -6.10
CA LEU A 99 -7.83 0.35 -7.47
C LEU A 99 -8.09 1.44 -8.49
N ARG A 100 -9.05 2.31 -8.23
CA ARG A 100 -9.32 3.44 -9.13
C ARG A 100 -8.15 4.40 -9.16
N ALA A 101 -7.48 4.59 -8.02
CA ALA A 101 -6.33 5.47 -7.98
C ALA A 101 -5.20 4.94 -8.86
N LEU A 102 -5.05 3.62 -8.97
CA LEU A 102 -4.07 3.03 -9.86
C LEU A 102 -4.30 3.45 -11.30
N GLN A 103 -5.54 3.39 -11.75
CA GLN A 103 -5.87 3.77 -13.11
C GLN A 103 -5.64 5.26 -13.32
N ALA A 104 -5.99 6.06 -12.32
CA ALA A 104 -5.82 7.51 -12.41
C ALA A 104 -4.36 7.91 -12.49
N GLU A 105 -3.47 7.15 -11.86
CA GLU A 105 -2.04 7.46 -11.89
C GLU A 105 -1.33 6.88 -13.12
N GLY A 106 -2.05 6.16 -13.96
CA GLY A 106 -1.47 5.69 -15.20
C GLY A 106 -0.67 4.41 -15.14
N PHE A 107 -0.83 3.63 -14.08
CA PHE A 107 -0.16 2.34 -14.00
C PHE A 107 -0.80 1.33 -14.94
N THR A 108 0.04 0.48 -15.55
CA THR A 108 -0.44 -0.65 -16.31
C THR A 108 -0.57 -1.84 -15.36
N VAL A 109 -1.81 -2.28 -15.15
CA VAL A 109 -2.07 -3.38 -14.23
C VAL A 109 -2.11 -4.68 -15.05
N THR A 110 -1.22 -5.61 -14.71
CA THR A 110 -1.15 -6.87 -15.45
C THR A 110 -2.11 -7.91 -14.89
N VAL A 111 -2.24 -7.99 -13.57
CA VAL A 111 -3.08 -8.96 -12.90
C VAL A 111 -3.64 -8.35 -11.64
N ILE A 112 -4.90 -8.63 -11.34
CA ILE A 112 -5.49 -8.26 -10.07
C ILE A 112 -5.87 -9.55 -9.36
N ARG A 113 -5.32 -9.76 -8.16
CA ARG A 113 -5.60 -10.95 -7.38
C ARG A 113 -6.19 -10.57 -6.03
N ASP A 114 -7.19 -11.32 -5.61
CA ASP A 114 -7.73 -11.18 -4.28
C ASP A 114 -7.08 -12.24 -3.41
N VAL A 115 -6.25 -11.80 -2.47
CA VAL A 115 -5.50 -12.71 -1.60
C VAL A 115 -6.02 -12.69 -0.18
N THR A 116 -7.28 -12.31 0.01
CA THR A 116 -7.90 -12.31 1.33
C THR A 116 -7.81 -13.72 1.92
N PRO A 117 -7.25 -13.87 3.13
CA PRO A 117 -7.10 -15.20 3.70
C PRO A 117 -8.44 -15.77 4.14
N ILE A 118 -8.70 -17.02 3.77
CA ILE A 118 -9.91 -17.71 4.16
C ILE A 118 -9.47 -18.96 4.90
N PRO A 119 -9.69 -19.03 6.23
CA PRO A 119 -9.23 -20.20 6.97
C PRO A 119 -10.10 -21.42 6.66
N HIS A 120 -9.47 -22.57 6.65
CA HIS A 120 -10.17 -23.83 6.49
C HIS A 120 -10.48 -24.38 7.88
N ASN A 121 -11.34 -23.69 8.60
CA ASN A 121 -11.67 -23.95 10.00
C ASN A 121 -10.59 -23.58 11.00
N GLY A 122 -9.49 -23.06 10.60
CA GLY A 122 -8.37 -22.57 11.38
C GLY A 122 -8.53 -22.51 12.89
N CYS A 123 -8.01 -21.44 13.47
CA CYS A 123 -8.08 -21.26 14.92
C CYS A 123 -9.45 -20.75 15.33
N ARG A 124 -9.82 -21.09 16.57
CA ARG A 124 -11.08 -20.58 17.11
C ARG A 124 -11.03 -19.06 17.18
N PRO A 125 -12.06 -18.36 16.67
CA PRO A 125 -12.06 -16.89 16.73
C PRO A 125 -12.25 -16.41 18.16
N PRO A 126 -11.89 -15.16 18.43
CA PRO A 126 -12.04 -14.61 19.76
C PRO A 126 -13.49 -14.46 20.16
N LYS A 127 -13.69 -14.36 21.47
CA LYS A 127 -15.01 -14.16 22.02
C LYS A 127 -15.59 -12.86 21.49
N ARG A 128 -16.91 -12.88 21.29
CA ARG A 128 -17.63 -11.70 20.85
C ARG A 128 -17.46 -10.56 21.85
N ARG A 129 -17.19 -9.38 21.35
CA ARG A 129 -17.01 -8.22 22.21
C ARG A 129 -18.32 -7.79 22.83
N ARG A 130 -18.24 -7.35 24.07
CA ARG A 130 -19.39 -6.73 24.70
C ARG A 130 -19.48 -5.31 24.21
N VAL A 131 -20.70 -4.87 24.01
CA VAL A 131 -20.93 -3.52 23.52
C VAL A 131 -21.71 -2.74 24.55
#